data_2531a736f2079812385016bb090cb1a8
#
_entry.id   2531a736f2079812385016bb090cb1a8
#
_cell.length_a   1.000
_cell.length_b   1.000
_cell.length_c   1.000
_cell.angle_alpha   90.00
_cell.angle_beta   90.00
_cell.angle_gamma   90.00
#
_symmetry.space_group_name_H-M   'P 1'
#
loop_
_entity.id
_entity.type
_entity.pdbx_description
1 polymer ?
#
loop_
_entity_poly.entity_id
_entity_poly.type
_entity_poly.pdbx_seq_one_letter_code
_entity_poly.pdbx_strand_id
1 'polypeptide(L)'
;MRPFDPRLLRAAPAARRPVAVLAVVGVLQGIATIGLAVALTALVVAVVEGMPLRPPALWLAGLFVARAGLSWVSEKVAAWAGVEVTAQLREALLARWLASPAERRPDPDRAVTLAAQGAASVEPYAARFLPALVAGAVVPALALATLVWVDWISALIVVLTLPLLPFFAALIGKTTQSDTEKRWAALSSLSGHFLDVVRGLPTLVTYGRAQRQVEVIGEVSQQHRRATMATLKLAFVSSAALELLASISVAIVAVSVGIRLTHGSMTLQAGLLAILLAPEAYWPVRRVGAEFHAAADGAEAIDGILAELDPTTPSPEASSTGDELGVVLDGIHYTYPESADAVLAGVTLDAGPGLTAITGPSGVGKSTLLELAAGLRTPTAGTVRAGRAHLVTQRPFLPAGTLREALTLGNDADDQALWDALRLVGLEGFVAGLPLALATPLGDDGFGLSAGQRARIALARATLSTAPVLLVDEPTAHLDDAAATLVHDVLSDLGERRTVIAVTHRPELVTRADRHVALTRDGAEVLA
;
A
#
# COMPACT_ATOMS: atom_id res chain seq x y z
N MET A 1 -1.77 6.67 20.22
CA MET A 1 -0.59 6.27 19.42
C MET A 1 0.54 5.77 20.29
N ARG A 2 1.09 4.61 20.01
CA ARG A 2 2.34 4.15 20.63
C ARG A 2 3.48 4.72 19.78
N PRO A 3 4.46 5.44 20.35
CA PRO A 3 5.56 6.06 19.60
C PRO A 3 6.44 5.04 18.86
N PHE A 4 6.34 3.77 19.22
CA PHE A 4 7.01 2.66 18.56
C PHE A 4 6.06 1.46 18.54
N ASP A 5 5.71 0.99 17.33
CA ASP A 5 4.95 -0.24 17.15
C ASP A 5 5.86 -1.37 16.63
N PRO A 6 6.17 -2.37 17.47
CA PRO A 6 7.04 -3.49 17.07
C PRO A 6 6.38 -4.39 16.01
N ARG A 7 5.06 -4.28 15.79
CA ARG A 7 4.33 -5.05 14.76
C ARG A 7 4.78 -4.65 13.36
N LEU A 8 5.14 -3.37 13.14
CA LEU A 8 5.71 -2.91 11.87
C LEU A 8 6.95 -3.71 11.47
N LEU A 9 7.89 -3.91 12.41
CA LEU A 9 9.11 -4.67 12.17
C LEU A 9 8.88 -6.18 11.98
N ARG A 10 7.67 -6.67 12.30
CA ARG A 10 7.24 -8.04 11.97
C ARG A 10 6.64 -8.10 10.56
N ALA A 11 5.82 -7.12 10.21
CA ALA A 11 5.20 -7.02 8.88
C ALA A 11 6.21 -6.68 7.76
N ALA A 12 7.26 -5.89 8.09
CA ALA A 12 8.33 -5.54 7.16
C ALA A 12 9.72 -5.93 7.75
N PRO A 13 10.12 -7.20 7.70
CA PRO A 13 11.37 -7.69 8.32
C PRO A 13 12.63 -7.03 7.77
N ALA A 14 12.65 -6.66 6.49
CA ALA A 14 13.81 -5.99 5.87
C ALA A 14 14.05 -4.58 6.44
N ALA A 15 13.03 -3.93 7.02
CA ALA A 15 13.18 -2.64 7.70
C ALA A 15 14.11 -2.69 8.94
N ARG A 16 14.28 -3.86 9.55
CA ARG A 16 15.04 -4.00 10.81
C ARG A 16 16.50 -3.56 10.67
N ARG A 17 17.17 -3.97 9.58
CA ARG A 17 18.59 -3.63 9.35
C ARG A 17 18.79 -2.14 9.09
N PRO A 18 18.08 -1.50 8.13
CA PRO A 18 18.23 -0.06 7.89
C PRO A 18 17.90 0.77 9.13
N VAL A 19 16.82 0.46 9.86
CA VAL A 19 16.45 1.19 11.09
C VAL A 19 17.54 1.06 12.16
N ALA A 20 18.12 -0.13 12.37
CA ALA A 20 19.21 -0.32 13.30
C ALA A 20 20.47 0.46 12.88
N VAL A 21 20.81 0.46 11.59
CA VAL A 21 21.95 1.25 11.07
C VAL A 21 21.71 2.74 11.28
N LEU A 22 20.51 3.24 10.98
CA LEU A 22 20.16 4.65 11.20
C LEU A 22 20.23 5.04 12.67
N ALA A 23 19.83 4.16 13.58
CA ALA A 23 19.95 4.38 15.01
C ALA A 23 21.43 4.52 15.44
N VAL A 24 22.28 3.60 14.99
CA VAL A 24 23.73 3.64 15.26
C VAL A 24 24.37 4.90 14.68
N VAL A 25 24.07 5.22 13.41
CA VAL A 25 24.57 6.43 12.75
C VAL A 25 24.13 7.69 13.50
N GLY A 26 22.87 7.75 13.96
CA GLY A 26 22.36 8.87 14.75
C GLY A 26 23.11 9.06 16.07
N VAL A 27 23.44 7.97 16.77
CA VAL A 27 24.28 8.01 17.99
C VAL A 27 25.69 8.49 17.66
N LEU A 28 26.32 7.97 16.60
CA LEU A 28 27.66 8.39 16.17
C LEU A 28 27.67 9.88 15.75
N GLN A 29 26.63 10.37 15.09
CA GLN A 29 26.47 11.79 14.79
C GLN A 29 26.39 12.63 16.07
N GLY A 30 25.66 12.16 17.09
CA GLY A 30 25.58 12.82 18.39
C GLY A 30 26.96 12.91 19.06
N ILE A 31 27.71 11.81 19.10
CA ILE A 31 29.07 11.79 19.64
C ILE A 31 29.99 12.74 18.85
N ALA A 32 29.91 12.72 17.52
CA ALA A 32 30.70 13.62 16.69
C ALA A 32 30.35 15.11 16.96
N THR A 33 29.08 15.42 17.21
CA THR A 33 28.64 16.79 17.53
C THR A 33 29.17 17.24 18.89
N ILE A 34 29.15 16.38 19.92
CA ILE A 34 29.78 16.67 21.22
C ILE A 34 31.29 16.89 21.04
N GLY A 35 31.92 16.01 20.27
CA GLY A 35 33.35 16.16 19.91
C GLY A 35 33.65 17.48 19.20
N LEU A 36 32.78 17.93 18.28
CA LEU A 36 32.91 19.23 17.61
C LEU A 36 32.82 20.40 18.60
N ALA A 37 31.90 20.33 19.58
CA ALA A 37 31.78 21.36 20.62
C ALA A 37 33.07 21.43 21.45
N VAL A 38 33.64 20.28 21.82
CA VAL A 38 34.93 20.21 22.55
C VAL A 38 36.08 20.76 21.70
N ALA A 39 36.20 20.33 20.44
CA ALA A 39 37.26 20.78 19.54
C ALA A 39 37.19 22.30 19.24
N LEU A 40 35.96 22.81 19.04
CA LEU A 40 35.75 24.25 18.83
C LEU A 40 36.09 25.07 20.08
N THR A 41 35.69 24.59 21.26
CA THR A 41 36.07 25.18 22.54
C THR A 41 37.59 25.22 22.69
N ALA A 42 38.26 24.10 22.43
CA ALA A 42 39.72 24.04 22.53
C ALA A 42 40.42 24.97 21.53
N LEU A 43 39.88 25.11 20.32
CA LEU A 43 40.39 26.06 19.32
C LEU A 43 40.27 27.53 19.79
N VAL A 44 39.10 27.92 20.30
CA VAL A 44 38.86 29.29 20.79
C VAL A 44 39.74 29.58 21.99
N VAL A 45 39.86 28.67 22.94
CA VAL A 45 40.75 28.83 24.10
C VAL A 45 42.21 28.97 23.67
N ALA A 46 42.64 28.13 22.70
CA ALA A 46 43.99 28.22 22.16
C ALA A 46 44.29 29.59 21.49
N VAL A 47 43.29 30.19 20.81
CA VAL A 47 43.44 31.56 20.26
C VAL A 47 43.59 32.59 21.38
N VAL A 48 42.75 32.50 22.42
CA VAL A 48 42.78 33.48 23.54
C VAL A 48 44.04 33.38 24.38
N GLU A 49 44.51 32.16 24.62
CA GLU A 49 45.70 31.86 25.46
C GLU A 49 47.01 31.85 24.68
N GLY A 50 46.98 32.06 23.35
CA GLY A 50 48.19 32.05 22.50
C GLY A 50 48.81 30.67 22.31
N MET A 51 48.07 29.60 22.47
CA MET A 51 48.48 28.20 22.31
C MET A 51 48.57 27.77 20.83
N PRO A 52 49.26 26.69 20.50
CA PRO A 52 49.32 26.14 19.13
C PRO A 52 47.94 25.81 18.59
N LEU A 53 47.56 26.38 17.44
CA LEU A 53 46.23 26.21 16.83
C LEU A 53 46.08 24.93 16.00
N ARG A 54 47.22 24.36 15.55
CA ARG A 54 47.22 23.22 14.64
C ARG A 54 46.50 21.95 15.20
N PRO A 55 46.75 21.50 16.46
CA PRO A 55 46.08 20.34 16.99
C PRO A 55 44.53 20.47 17.06
N PRO A 56 43.97 21.52 17.70
CA PRO A 56 42.50 21.61 17.77
C PRO A 56 41.85 21.89 16.40
N ALA A 57 42.54 22.59 15.46
CA ALA A 57 42.06 22.81 14.12
C ALA A 57 41.96 21.50 13.30
N LEU A 58 42.98 20.60 13.40
CA LEU A 58 42.95 19.30 12.74
C LEU A 58 41.88 18.39 13.32
N TRP A 59 41.68 18.40 14.63
CA TRP A 59 40.58 17.68 15.28
C TRP A 59 39.22 18.17 14.81
N LEU A 60 39.03 19.48 14.77
CA LEU A 60 37.78 20.09 14.30
C LEU A 60 37.50 19.70 12.83
N ALA A 61 38.50 19.80 11.95
CA ALA A 61 38.39 19.43 10.55
C ALA A 61 38.05 17.93 10.37
N GLY A 62 38.77 17.05 11.11
CA GLY A 62 38.49 15.61 11.07
C GLY A 62 37.07 15.25 11.52
N LEU A 63 36.58 15.87 12.59
CA LEU A 63 35.21 15.66 13.08
C LEU A 63 34.15 16.23 12.12
N PHE A 64 34.40 17.35 11.43
CA PHE A 64 33.51 17.86 10.39
C PHE A 64 33.40 16.88 9.22
N VAL A 65 34.54 16.33 8.75
CA VAL A 65 34.56 15.33 7.67
C VAL A 65 33.83 14.05 8.12
N ALA A 66 34.08 13.58 9.35
CA ALA A 66 33.40 12.42 9.91
C ALA A 66 31.86 12.65 9.98
N ARG A 67 31.43 13.81 10.48
CA ARG A 67 30.01 14.17 10.55
C ARG A 67 29.37 14.26 9.16
N ALA A 68 30.05 14.85 8.18
CA ALA A 68 29.58 14.92 6.79
C ALA A 68 29.39 13.51 6.19
N GLY A 69 30.37 12.62 6.42
CA GLY A 69 30.29 11.21 6.01
C GLY A 69 29.12 10.47 6.68
N LEU A 70 28.94 10.64 7.99
CA LEU A 70 27.81 10.06 8.71
C LEU A 70 26.45 10.61 8.23
N SER A 71 26.37 11.89 7.90
CA SER A 71 25.16 12.49 7.33
C SER A 71 24.84 11.91 5.96
N TRP A 72 25.84 11.76 5.11
CA TRP A 72 25.67 11.12 3.81
C TRP A 72 25.21 9.65 3.93
N VAL A 73 25.78 8.87 4.84
CA VAL A 73 25.36 7.50 5.13
C VAL A 73 23.90 7.49 5.63
N SER A 74 23.56 8.40 6.55
CA SER A 74 22.21 8.52 7.10
C SER A 74 21.17 8.76 5.99
N GLU A 75 21.41 9.71 5.07
CA GLU A 75 20.51 10.01 3.96
C GLU A 75 20.34 8.81 3.00
N LYS A 76 21.44 8.15 2.66
CA LYS A 76 21.41 6.95 1.79
C LYS A 76 20.61 5.80 2.41
N VAL A 77 20.88 5.51 3.69
CA VAL A 77 20.19 4.42 4.41
C VAL A 77 18.72 4.77 4.66
N ALA A 78 18.39 6.04 4.94
CA ALA A 78 17.03 6.49 5.11
C ALA A 78 16.21 6.32 3.82
N ALA A 79 16.75 6.76 2.69
CA ALA A 79 16.11 6.59 1.38
C ALA A 79 15.88 5.11 1.05
N TRP A 80 16.90 4.27 1.29
CA TRP A 80 16.75 2.82 1.08
C TRP A 80 15.73 2.19 2.02
N ALA A 81 15.74 2.54 3.31
CA ALA A 81 14.76 2.06 4.29
C ALA A 81 13.32 2.40 3.88
N GLY A 82 13.07 3.63 3.42
CA GLY A 82 11.77 4.09 2.98
C GLY A 82 11.21 3.28 1.81
N VAL A 83 12.01 3.14 0.75
CA VAL A 83 11.62 2.37 -0.44
C VAL A 83 11.35 0.91 -0.09
N GLU A 84 12.25 0.27 0.66
CA GLU A 84 12.14 -1.14 1.02
C GLU A 84 10.89 -1.44 1.86
N VAL A 85 10.64 -0.62 2.91
CA VAL A 85 9.45 -0.79 3.76
C VAL A 85 8.17 -0.62 2.95
N THR A 86 8.11 0.41 2.12
CA THR A 86 6.93 0.69 1.28
C THR A 86 6.66 -0.44 0.31
N ALA A 87 7.70 -0.97 -0.35
CA ALA A 87 7.58 -2.06 -1.31
C ALA A 87 7.07 -3.35 -0.63
N GLN A 88 7.66 -3.73 0.51
CA GLN A 88 7.27 -4.93 1.24
C GLN A 88 5.83 -4.87 1.78
N LEU A 89 5.43 -3.73 2.35
CA LEU A 89 4.06 -3.57 2.84
C LEU A 89 3.05 -3.66 1.70
N ARG A 90 3.36 -3.04 0.56
CA ARG A 90 2.51 -3.11 -0.64
C ARG A 90 2.41 -4.52 -1.18
N GLU A 91 3.53 -5.23 -1.29
CA GLU A 91 3.56 -6.62 -1.73
C GLU A 91 2.76 -7.52 -0.80
N ALA A 92 2.94 -7.38 0.52
CA ALA A 92 2.20 -8.16 1.51
C ALA A 92 0.69 -7.90 1.45
N LEU A 93 0.25 -6.64 1.28
CA LEU A 93 -1.16 -6.29 1.12
C LEU A 93 -1.74 -6.91 -0.16
N LEU A 94 -1.06 -6.74 -1.29
CA LEU A 94 -1.52 -7.27 -2.57
C LEU A 94 -1.58 -8.81 -2.55
N ALA A 95 -0.55 -9.47 -2.04
CA ALA A 95 -0.54 -10.93 -1.89
C ALA A 95 -1.70 -11.41 -1.01
N ARG A 96 -1.97 -10.72 0.11
CA ARG A 96 -3.08 -11.05 1.02
C ARG A 96 -4.43 -10.89 0.33
N TRP A 97 -4.66 -9.76 -0.35
CA TRP A 97 -5.95 -9.51 -1.01
C TRP A 97 -6.18 -10.43 -2.19
N LEU A 98 -5.15 -10.72 -2.99
CA LEU A 98 -5.25 -11.67 -4.10
C LEU A 98 -5.57 -13.10 -3.63
N ALA A 99 -5.01 -13.51 -2.49
CA ALA A 99 -5.30 -14.81 -1.89
C ALA A 99 -6.64 -14.87 -1.14
N SER A 100 -7.31 -13.72 -0.92
CA SER A 100 -8.55 -13.66 -0.16
C SER A 100 -9.79 -13.76 -1.07
N PRO A 101 -10.87 -14.40 -0.61
CA PRO A 101 -12.17 -14.37 -1.30
C PRO A 101 -12.71 -12.94 -1.41
N ALA A 102 -13.61 -12.74 -2.36
CA ALA A 102 -14.16 -11.42 -2.67
C ALA A 102 -14.81 -10.72 -1.46
N GLU A 103 -15.48 -11.47 -0.59
CA GLU A 103 -16.16 -10.97 0.62
C GLU A 103 -15.21 -10.37 1.66
N ARG A 104 -13.93 -10.73 1.59
CA ARG A 104 -12.89 -10.27 2.54
C ARG A 104 -11.94 -9.25 1.95
N ARG A 105 -12.10 -8.95 0.67
CA ARG A 105 -11.32 -7.87 0.05
C ARG A 105 -11.87 -6.53 0.49
N PRO A 106 -11.03 -5.54 0.80
CA PRO A 106 -11.49 -4.19 1.06
C PRO A 106 -12.13 -3.60 -0.20
N ASP A 107 -12.99 -2.60 -0.01
CA ASP A 107 -13.50 -1.81 -1.12
C ASP A 107 -12.35 -1.31 -2.01
N PRO A 108 -12.52 -1.25 -3.34
CA PRO A 108 -11.48 -0.83 -4.27
C PRO A 108 -10.83 0.52 -3.90
N ASP A 109 -11.63 1.49 -3.46
CA ASP A 109 -11.15 2.82 -3.06
C ASP A 109 -10.26 2.76 -1.82
N ARG A 110 -10.65 1.95 -0.83
CA ARG A 110 -9.85 1.68 0.36
C ARG A 110 -8.57 0.91 0.02
N ALA A 111 -8.67 -0.09 -0.86
CA ALA A 111 -7.52 -0.86 -1.31
C ALA A 111 -6.47 0.02 -2.00
N VAL A 112 -6.90 0.86 -2.95
CA VAL A 112 -6.01 1.81 -3.64
C VAL A 112 -5.40 2.81 -2.65
N THR A 113 -6.20 3.36 -1.74
CA THR A 113 -5.71 4.30 -0.72
C THR A 113 -4.66 3.66 0.18
N LEU A 114 -4.89 2.44 0.67
CA LEU A 114 -3.92 1.74 1.54
C LEU A 114 -2.66 1.33 0.78
N ALA A 115 -2.79 0.77 -0.42
CA ALA A 115 -1.63 0.27 -1.18
C ALA A 115 -0.78 1.40 -1.78
N ALA A 116 -1.39 2.51 -2.22
CA ALA A 116 -0.67 3.61 -2.84
C ALA A 116 -0.22 4.66 -1.80
N GLN A 117 -1.16 5.25 -1.09
CA GLN A 117 -0.90 6.36 -0.17
C GLN A 117 -0.51 5.89 1.22
N GLY A 118 -1.22 4.87 1.75
CA GLY A 118 -0.95 4.31 3.07
C GLY A 118 0.47 3.77 3.17
N ALA A 119 0.87 2.89 2.23
CA ALA A 119 2.23 2.35 2.21
C ALA A 119 3.30 3.44 2.07
N ALA A 120 3.08 4.46 1.23
CA ALA A 120 4.00 5.59 1.07
C ALA A 120 4.10 6.47 2.33
N SER A 121 3.00 6.61 3.09
CA SER A 121 2.99 7.38 4.35
C SER A 121 3.83 6.74 5.46
N VAL A 122 4.18 5.45 5.35
CA VAL A 122 5.04 4.74 6.31
C VAL A 122 6.52 5.12 6.14
N GLU A 123 6.94 5.61 4.96
CA GLU A 123 8.33 6.00 4.71
C GLU A 123 8.87 7.03 5.73
N PRO A 124 8.23 8.19 5.97
CA PRO A 124 8.71 9.17 6.95
C PRO A 124 8.79 8.59 8.38
N TYR A 125 7.87 7.69 8.73
CA TYR A 125 7.89 7.01 10.03
C TYR A 125 9.14 6.14 10.20
N ALA A 126 9.45 5.29 9.23
CA ALA A 126 10.59 4.37 9.29
C ALA A 126 11.93 5.07 9.07
N ALA A 127 12.01 5.99 8.09
CA ALA A 127 13.26 6.62 7.65
C ALA A 127 13.68 7.82 8.51
N ARG A 128 12.74 8.54 9.11
CA ARG A 128 13.02 9.79 9.83
C ARG A 128 12.65 9.75 11.31
N PHE A 129 11.41 9.33 11.61
CA PHE A 129 10.90 9.37 12.99
C PHE A 129 11.58 8.35 13.92
N LEU A 130 11.69 7.08 13.52
CA LEU A 130 12.33 6.05 14.35
C LEU A 130 13.79 6.39 14.66
N PRO A 131 14.64 6.79 13.69
CA PRO A 131 16.00 7.24 13.99
C PRO A 131 16.06 8.50 14.85
N ALA A 132 15.15 9.46 14.63
CA ALA A 132 15.08 10.67 15.45
C ALA A 132 14.71 10.35 16.90
N LEU A 133 13.84 9.33 17.13
CA LEU A 133 13.47 8.88 18.47
C LEU A 133 14.68 8.31 19.23
N VAL A 134 15.51 7.49 18.57
CA VAL A 134 16.75 6.96 19.17
C VAL A 134 17.75 8.08 19.46
N ALA A 135 17.99 8.96 18.50
CA ALA A 135 18.88 10.11 18.68
C ALA A 135 18.34 11.06 19.78
N GLY A 136 17.02 11.27 19.84
CA GLY A 136 16.34 12.08 20.84
C GLY A 136 16.42 11.55 22.26
N ALA A 137 16.64 10.24 22.42
CA ALA A 137 16.91 9.63 23.74
C ALA A 137 18.40 9.66 24.11
N VAL A 138 19.28 9.29 23.17
CA VAL A 138 20.69 9.06 23.46
C VAL A 138 21.51 10.36 23.49
N VAL A 139 21.31 11.25 22.50
CA VAL A 139 22.16 12.46 22.37
C VAL A 139 21.94 13.45 23.52
N PRO A 140 20.70 13.75 23.96
CA PRO A 140 20.50 14.58 25.15
C PRO A 140 21.10 13.98 26.42
N ALA A 141 21.03 12.64 26.59
CA ALA A 141 21.63 11.98 27.74
C ALA A 141 23.15 12.11 27.75
N LEU A 142 23.80 11.96 26.58
CA LEU A 142 25.25 12.16 26.44
C LEU A 142 25.65 13.62 26.65
N ALA A 143 24.90 14.58 26.09
CA ALA A 143 25.15 16.01 26.26
C ALA A 143 24.99 16.40 27.74
N LEU A 144 23.94 15.90 28.40
CA LEU A 144 23.72 16.16 29.83
C LEU A 144 24.81 15.54 30.70
N ALA A 145 25.22 14.29 30.45
CA ALA A 145 26.33 13.65 31.14
C ALA A 145 27.63 14.49 31.03
N THR A 146 27.92 14.99 29.82
CA THR A 146 29.08 15.84 29.60
C THR A 146 28.93 17.18 30.34
N LEU A 147 27.74 17.78 30.33
CA LEU A 147 27.46 19.04 31.06
C LEU A 147 27.62 18.87 32.59
N VAL A 148 27.18 17.76 33.15
CA VAL A 148 27.36 17.49 34.60
C VAL A 148 28.83 17.54 35.01
N TRP A 149 29.72 17.02 34.18
CA TRP A 149 31.17 17.05 34.44
C TRP A 149 31.78 18.42 34.21
N VAL A 150 31.26 19.21 33.25
CA VAL A 150 31.82 20.53 32.88
C VAL A 150 31.26 21.63 33.77
N ASP A 151 29.94 21.67 33.95
CA ASP A 151 29.23 22.67 34.74
C ASP A 151 27.87 22.15 35.23
N TRP A 152 27.82 21.75 36.49
CA TRP A 152 26.62 21.17 37.10
C TRP A 152 25.42 22.13 37.15
N ILE A 153 25.67 23.47 37.20
CA ILE A 153 24.57 24.47 37.23
C ILE A 153 23.89 24.51 35.87
N SER A 154 24.67 24.55 34.77
CA SER A 154 24.12 24.45 33.43
C SER A 154 23.40 23.12 33.19
N ALA A 155 23.95 22.02 33.71
CA ALA A 155 23.29 20.74 33.68
C ALA A 155 21.95 20.74 34.43
N LEU A 156 21.88 21.36 35.60
CA LEU A 156 20.63 21.52 36.36
C LEU A 156 19.57 22.30 35.60
N ILE A 157 19.95 23.41 34.94
CA ILE A 157 19.06 24.21 34.10
C ILE A 157 18.48 23.31 32.98
N VAL A 158 19.34 22.55 32.31
CA VAL A 158 18.90 21.63 31.23
C VAL A 158 17.97 20.54 31.77
N VAL A 159 18.28 19.91 32.90
CA VAL A 159 17.43 18.88 33.54
C VAL A 159 16.03 19.41 33.87
N LEU A 160 15.94 20.66 34.34
CA LEU A 160 14.65 21.27 34.71
C LEU A 160 13.83 21.70 33.48
N THR A 161 14.49 22.12 32.41
CA THR A 161 13.81 22.69 31.23
C THR A 161 13.59 21.67 30.11
N LEU A 162 14.44 20.65 29.96
CA LEU A 162 14.34 19.64 28.91
C LEU A 162 13.00 18.86 28.94
N PRO A 163 12.46 18.44 30.11
CA PRO A 163 11.19 17.73 30.19
C PRO A 163 9.98 18.54 29.72
N LEU A 164 10.08 19.88 29.69
CA LEU A 164 9.03 20.75 29.18
C LEU A 164 8.77 20.51 27.69
N LEU A 165 9.80 20.18 26.89
CA LEU A 165 9.65 19.92 25.46
C LEU A 165 8.74 18.74 25.17
N PRO A 166 8.98 17.51 25.68
CA PRO A 166 8.09 16.38 25.45
C PRO A 166 6.71 16.59 26.12
N PHE A 167 6.64 17.31 27.25
CA PHE A 167 5.36 17.65 27.88
C PHE A 167 4.49 18.51 26.96
N PHE A 168 5.00 19.60 26.42
CA PHE A 168 4.28 20.46 25.49
C PHE A 168 4.03 19.75 24.15
N ALA A 169 4.97 18.96 23.66
CA ALA A 169 4.77 18.14 22.44
C ALA A 169 3.59 17.16 22.62
N ALA A 170 3.48 16.50 23.77
CA ALA A 170 2.37 15.59 24.07
C ALA A 170 1.03 16.33 24.22
N LEU A 171 1.03 17.52 24.85
CA LEU A 171 -0.17 18.34 25.00
C LEU A 171 -0.72 18.79 23.64
N ILE A 172 0.16 19.25 22.74
CA ILE A 172 -0.20 19.69 21.39
C ILE A 172 -0.59 18.47 20.54
N GLY A 173 0.13 17.34 20.66
CA GLY A 173 -0.14 16.12 19.92
C GLY A 173 -1.54 15.56 20.14
N LYS A 174 -2.07 15.65 21.36
CA LYS A 174 -3.46 15.23 21.66
C LYS A 174 -4.52 16.02 20.91
N THR A 175 -4.29 17.30 20.67
CA THR A 175 -5.22 18.15 19.92
C THR A 175 -5.14 17.90 18.40
N THR A 176 -4.04 17.36 17.91
CA THR A 176 -3.79 17.15 16.47
C THR A 176 -4.41 15.85 15.94
N GLN A 177 -4.60 14.84 16.79
CA GLN A 177 -5.06 13.51 16.35
C GLN A 177 -6.42 13.55 15.66
N SER A 178 -7.41 14.26 16.22
CA SER A 178 -8.76 14.38 15.64
C SER A 178 -8.78 15.10 14.28
N ASP A 179 -7.83 15.98 14.03
CA ASP A 179 -7.75 16.73 12.78
C ASP A 179 -7.06 15.92 11.67
N THR A 180 -6.16 15.01 12.02
CA THR A 180 -5.55 14.07 11.07
C THR A 180 -6.58 13.06 10.57
N GLU A 181 -7.41 12.47 11.46
CA GLU A 181 -8.50 11.57 11.09
C GLU A 181 -9.50 12.24 10.12
N LYS A 182 -9.91 13.48 10.40
CA LYS A 182 -10.79 14.26 9.52
C LYS A 182 -10.16 14.53 8.14
N ARG A 183 -8.85 14.78 8.09
CA ARG A 183 -8.13 15.00 6.85
C ARG A 183 -8.11 13.74 5.99
N TRP A 184 -7.85 12.57 6.58
CA TRP A 184 -7.88 11.28 5.89
C TRP A 184 -9.28 10.96 5.35
N ALA A 185 -10.33 11.18 6.15
CA ALA A 185 -11.71 11.01 5.71
C ALA A 185 -12.07 11.91 4.52
N ALA A 186 -11.64 13.19 4.58
CA ALA A 186 -11.87 14.15 3.49
C ALA A 186 -11.11 13.77 2.21
N LEU A 187 -9.89 13.22 2.32
CA LEU A 187 -9.10 12.76 1.18
C LEU A 187 -9.72 11.53 0.52
N SER A 188 -10.16 10.55 1.32
CA SER A 188 -10.84 9.35 0.81
C SER A 188 -12.13 9.72 0.07
N SER A 189 -12.95 10.61 0.65
CA SER A 189 -14.17 11.12 0.01
C SER A 189 -13.89 11.85 -1.31
N LEU A 190 -12.84 12.67 -1.36
CA LEU A 190 -12.45 13.35 -2.60
C LEU A 190 -12.02 12.37 -3.69
N SER A 191 -11.20 11.38 -3.33
CA SER A 191 -10.70 10.37 -4.28
C SER A 191 -11.83 9.52 -4.85
N GLY A 192 -12.75 9.03 -4.01
CA GLY A 192 -13.90 8.24 -4.44
C GLY A 192 -14.81 9.04 -5.37
N HIS A 193 -15.20 10.25 -4.95
CA HIS A 193 -16.05 11.11 -5.79
C HIS A 193 -15.41 11.49 -7.13
N PHE A 194 -14.10 11.76 -7.14
CA PHE A 194 -13.37 12.06 -8.37
C PHE A 194 -13.38 10.87 -9.35
N LEU A 195 -13.10 9.66 -8.86
CA LEU A 195 -13.13 8.45 -9.69
C LEU A 195 -14.52 8.17 -10.25
N ASP A 196 -15.58 8.35 -9.47
CA ASP A 196 -16.96 8.19 -9.93
C ASP A 196 -17.31 9.18 -11.05
N VAL A 197 -16.90 10.44 -10.90
CA VAL A 197 -17.09 11.46 -11.94
C VAL A 197 -16.33 11.12 -13.21
N VAL A 198 -15.08 10.65 -13.10
CA VAL A 198 -14.27 10.27 -14.27
C VAL A 198 -14.89 9.06 -14.99
N ARG A 199 -15.32 8.04 -14.25
CA ARG A 199 -16.00 6.86 -14.83
C ARG A 199 -17.33 7.22 -15.49
N GLY A 200 -18.10 8.12 -14.87
CA GLY A 200 -19.37 8.62 -15.36
C GLY A 200 -19.28 9.75 -16.37
N LEU A 201 -18.07 10.21 -16.74
CA LEU A 201 -17.86 11.40 -17.58
C LEU A 201 -18.59 11.34 -18.93
N PRO A 202 -18.60 10.23 -19.69
CA PRO A 202 -19.37 10.14 -20.92
C PRO A 202 -20.86 10.42 -20.72
N THR A 203 -21.45 9.85 -19.67
CA THR A 203 -22.86 10.08 -19.33
C THR A 203 -23.10 11.53 -18.89
N LEU A 204 -22.23 12.08 -18.05
CA LEU A 204 -22.35 13.46 -17.57
C LEU A 204 -22.26 14.49 -18.70
N VAL A 205 -21.38 14.25 -19.68
CA VAL A 205 -21.26 15.10 -20.89
C VAL A 205 -22.51 15.00 -21.75
N THR A 206 -23.02 13.78 -21.98
CA THR A 206 -24.22 13.55 -22.80
C THR A 206 -25.45 14.25 -22.21
N TYR A 207 -25.58 14.27 -20.87
CA TYR A 207 -26.69 14.95 -20.19
C TYR A 207 -26.41 16.41 -19.82
N GLY A 208 -25.32 17.02 -20.31
CA GLY A 208 -24.95 18.41 -20.08
C GLY A 208 -24.65 18.75 -18.60
N ARG A 209 -24.29 17.74 -17.78
CA ARG A 209 -24.06 17.90 -16.33
C ARG A 209 -22.60 18.00 -15.93
N ALA A 210 -21.66 17.96 -16.89
CA ALA A 210 -20.23 18.01 -16.61
C ALA A 210 -19.82 19.27 -15.83
N GLN A 211 -20.37 20.45 -16.22
CA GLN A 211 -20.04 21.73 -15.56
C GLN A 211 -20.43 21.74 -14.06
N ARG A 212 -21.60 21.16 -13.72
CA ARG A 212 -22.03 21.05 -12.33
C ARG A 212 -21.09 20.18 -11.49
N GLN A 213 -20.51 19.14 -12.10
CA GLN A 213 -19.53 18.28 -11.39
C GLN A 213 -18.23 19.00 -11.11
N VAL A 214 -17.80 19.91 -11.97
CA VAL A 214 -16.64 20.77 -11.71
C VAL A 214 -16.88 21.61 -10.44
N GLU A 215 -18.08 22.16 -10.27
CA GLU A 215 -18.44 22.92 -9.06
C GLU A 215 -18.41 22.04 -7.81
N VAL A 216 -19.02 20.85 -7.86
CA VAL A 216 -19.05 19.89 -6.73
C VAL A 216 -17.64 19.45 -6.34
N ILE A 217 -16.81 19.07 -7.33
CA ILE A 217 -15.39 18.71 -7.07
C ILE A 217 -14.65 19.92 -6.46
N GLY A 218 -14.94 21.13 -6.94
CA GLY A 218 -14.39 22.38 -6.39
C GLY A 218 -14.75 22.57 -4.91
N GLU A 219 -15.99 22.30 -4.51
CA GLU A 219 -16.42 22.37 -3.10
C GLU A 219 -15.72 21.34 -2.21
N VAL A 220 -15.68 20.07 -2.65
CA VAL A 220 -15.00 18.98 -1.92
C VAL A 220 -13.50 19.26 -1.80
N SER A 221 -12.87 19.73 -2.88
CA SER A 221 -11.46 20.16 -2.88
C SER A 221 -11.21 21.32 -1.91
N GLN A 222 -12.12 22.28 -1.81
CA GLN A 222 -12.02 23.35 -0.82
C GLN A 222 -12.15 22.86 0.63
N GLN A 223 -13.02 21.88 0.89
CA GLN A 223 -13.13 21.25 2.21
C GLN A 223 -11.81 20.56 2.59
N HIS A 224 -11.24 19.76 1.67
CA HIS A 224 -9.93 19.14 1.87
C HIS A 224 -8.84 20.18 2.13
N ARG A 225 -8.79 21.27 1.32
CA ARG A 225 -7.84 22.38 1.53
C ARG A 225 -7.98 23.01 2.92
N ARG A 226 -9.20 23.26 3.40
CA ARG A 226 -9.44 23.81 4.74
C ARG A 226 -8.94 22.88 5.84
N ALA A 227 -9.21 21.59 5.75
CA ALA A 227 -8.73 20.58 6.68
C ALA A 227 -7.19 20.52 6.70
N THR A 228 -6.56 20.48 5.53
CA THR A 228 -5.09 20.49 5.38
C THR A 228 -4.48 21.75 5.98
N MET A 229 -5.07 22.93 5.71
CA MET A 229 -4.57 24.20 6.26
C MET A 229 -4.73 24.28 7.78
N ALA A 230 -5.76 23.69 8.36
CA ALA A 230 -5.91 23.59 9.82
C ALA A 230 -4.80 22.74 10.44
N THR A 231 -4.53 21.57 9.87
CA THR A 231 -3.44 20.68 10.31
C THR A 231 -2.07 21.37 10.17
N LEU A 232 -1.81 22.05 9.03
CA LEU A 232 -0.56 22.77 8.81
C LEU A 232 -0.37 23.93 9.82
N LYS A 233 -1.41 24.73 10.07
CA LYS A 233 -1.35 25.79 11.08
C LYS A 233 -0.96 25.23 12.44
N LEU A 234 -1.58 24.15 12.86
CA LEU A 234 -1.29 23.52 14.14
C LEU A 234 0.13 22.98 14.19
N ALA A 235 0.61 22.33 13.12
CA ALA A 235 1.98 21.83 13.01
C ALA A 235 3.02 22.97 13.10
N PHE A 236 2.80 24.09 12.38
CA PHE A 236 3.68 25.26 12.45
C PHE A 236 3.69 25.92 13.83
N VAL A 237 2.52 26.10 14.45
CA VAL A 237 2.42 26.69 15.80
C VAL A 237 3.12 25.77 16.82
N SER A 238 2.97 24.46 16.69
CA SER A 238 3.63 23.47 17.53
C SER A 238 5.16 23.56 17.40
N SER A 239 5.66 23.54 16.17
CA SER A 239 7.10 23.67 15.91
C SER A 239 7.67 24.99 16.42
N ALA A 240 6.95 26.10 16.21
CA ALA A 240 7.37 27.42 16.70
C ALA A 240 7.38 27.50 18.23
N ALA A 241 6.40 26.88 18.91
CA ALA A 241 6.36 26.84 20.37
C ALA A 241 7.53 26.03 20.96
N LEU A 242 7.83 24.86 20.38
CA LEU A 242 8.98 24.05 20.80
C LEU A 242 10.32 24.74 20.51
N GLU A 243 10.43 25.44 19.37
CA GLU A 243 11.60 26.26 19.02
C GLU A 243 11.83 27.35 20.04
N LEU A 244 10.77 28.12 20.35
CA LEU A 244 10.82 29.21 21.31
C LEU A 244 11.23 28.72 22.71
N LEU A 245 10.62 27.59 23.15
CA LEU A 245 10.93 27.00 24.44
C LEU A 245 12.39 26.54 24.53
N ALA A 246 12.89 25.85 23.49
CA ALA A 246 14.29 25.44 23.42
C ALA A 246 15.24 26.65 23.39
N SER A 247 14.92 27.70 22.62
CA SER A 247 15.73 28.93 22.53
C SER A 247 15.80 29.68 23.86
N ILE A 248 14.67 29.79 24.56
CA ILE A 248 14.64 30.40 25.91
C ILE A 248 15.49 29.58 26.88
N SER A 249 15.39 28.26 26.86
CA SER A 249 16.16 27.38 27.73
C SER A 249 17.68 27.53 27.48
N VAL A 250 18.11 27.58 26.23
CA VAL A 250 19.51 27.82 25.86
C VAL A 250 19.94 29.23 26.30
N ALA A 251 19.07 30.23 26.14
CA ALA A 251 19.37 31.61 26.59
C ALA A 251 19.56 31.68 28.10
N ILE A 252 18.79 30.97 28.89
CA ILE A 252 18.95 30.90 30.35
C ILE A 252 20.33 30.34 30.72
N VAL A 253 20.76 29.24 30.04
CA VAL A 253 22.11 28.70 30.21
C VAL A 253 23.16 29.74 29.86
N ALA A 254 23.04 30.37 28.69
CA ALA A 254 24.02 31.36 28.20
C ALA A 254 24.13 32.58 29.14
N VAL A 255 23.01 33.12 29.65
CA VAL A 255 23.00 34.23 30.62
C VAL A 255 23.64 33.81 31.94
N SER A 256 23.29 32.61 32.48
CA SER A 256 23.89 32.05 33.69
C SER A 256 25.42 31.91 33.57
N VAL A 257 25.89 31.35 32.45
CA VAL A 257 27.31 31.21 32.14
C VAL A 257 27.97 32.59 32.00
N GLY A 258 27.36 33.53 31.27
CA GLY A 258 27.88 34.90 31.07
C GLY A 258 28.10 35.64 32.38
N ILE A 259 27.10 35.64 33.28
CA ILE A 259 27.19 36.25 34.60
C ILE A 259 28.31 35.64 35.44
N ARG A 260 28.44 34.33 35.47
CA ARG A 260 29.46 33.60 36.23
C ARG A 260 30.87 33.81 35.67
N LEU A 261 30.99 33.91 34.35
CA LEU A 261 32.25 34.22 33.68
C LEU A 261 32.74 35.63 34.01
N THR A 262 31.84 36.63 34.01
CA THR A 262 32.20 38.01 34.38
C THR A 262 32.59 38.17 35.84
N HIS A 263 32.05 37.33 36.73
CA HIS A 263 32.44 37.30 38.16
C HIS A 263 33.69 36.43 38.42
N GLY A 264 34.30 35.85 37.41
CA GLY A 264 35.49 35.02 37.54
C GLY A 264 35.26 33.65 38.26
N SER A 265 34.00 33.25 38.43
CA SER A 265 33.63 32.00 39.10
C SER A 265 33.61 30.76 38.16
N MET A 266 33.99 30.96 36.90
CA MET A 266 34.01 29.92 35.87
C MET A 266 35.14 30.17 34.87
N THR A 267 35.77 29.11 34.36
CA THR A 267 36.77 29.22 33.29
C THR A 267 36.11 29.48 31.92
N LEU A 268 36.83 30.14 31.01
CA LEU A 268 36.36 30.35 29.65
C LEU A 268 36.04 29.06 28.94
N GLN A 269 36.89 28.03 29.13
CA GLN A 269 36.73 26.70 28.55
C GLN A 269 35.40 26.05 28.99
N ALA A 270 35.11 26.05 30.30
CA ALA A 270 33.89 25.45 30.85
C ALA A 270 32.64 26.23 30.37
N GLY A 271 32.71 27.57 30.38
CA GLY A 271 31.59 28.40 29.94
C GLY A 271 31.27 28.22 28.45
N LEU A 272 32.29 28.28 27.60
CA LEU A 272 32.11 28.12 26.17
C LEU A 272 31.57 26.72 25.82
N LEU A 273 32.12 25.66 26.46
CA LEU A 273 31.66 24.31 26.25
C LEU A 273 30.21 24.10 26.71
N ALA A 274 29.82 24.70 27.84
CA ALA A 274 28.44 24.62 28.32
C ALA A 274 27.46 25.32 27.34
N ILE A 275 27.82 26.48 26.80
CA ILE A 275 26.99 27.19 25.81
C ILE A 275 26.86 26.39 24.50
N LEU A 276 27.93 25.73 24.04
CA LEU A 276 27.92 24.94 22.82
C LEU A 276 27.18 23.60 22.98
N LEU A 277 27.22 22.99 24.17
CA LEU A 277 26.54 21.71 24.45
C LEU A 277 25.05 21.87 24.76
N ALA A 278 24.62 23.03 25.33
CA ALA A 278 23.22 23.22 25.69
C ALA A 278 22.25 22.98 24.51
N PRO A 279 22.45 23.56 23.32
CA PRO A 279 21.59 23.31 22.17
C PRO A 279 21.50 21.82 21.78
N GLU A 280 22.57 21.06 21.96
CA GLU A 280 22.64 19.65 21.61
C GLU A 280 21.78 18.76 22.53
N ALA A 281 21.45 19.23 23.72
CA ALA A 281 20.49 18.57 24.59
C ALA A 281 19.03 18.78 24.12
N TYR A 282 18.70 19.93 23.52
CA TYR A 282 17.32 20.24 23.14
C TYR A 282 17.00 19.88 21.68
N TRP A 283 17.95 20.07 20.76
CA TRP A 283 17.71 19.92 19.33
C TRP A 283 17.22 18.53 18.90
N PRO A 284 17.77 17.40 19.40
CA PRO A 284 17.28 16.07 19.05
C PRO A 284 15.84 15.81 19.54
N VAL A 285 15.49 16.27 20.74
CA VAL A 285 14.13 16.15 21.29
C VAL A 285 13.13 16.96 20.47
N ARG A 286 13.49 18.17 20.08
CA ARG A 286 12.70 19.03 19.20
C ARG A 286 12.50 18.38 17.82
N ARG A 287 13.55 17.75 17.27
CA ARG A 287 13.47 17.02 16.00
C ARG A 287 12.46 15.87 16.06
N VAL A 288 12.41 15.11 17.16
CA VAL A 288 11.37 14.10 17.38
C VAL A 288 9.98 14.71 17.29
N GLY A 289 9.75 15.87 17.90
CA GLY A 289 8.49 16.60 17.84
C GLY A 289 8.11 17.05 16.42
N ALA A 290 9.08 17.52 15.64
CA ALA A 290 8.86 17.93 14.25
C ALA A 290 8.54 16.75 13.33
N GLU A 291 9.28 15.64 13.47
CA GLU A 291 9.06 14.42 12.69
C GLU A 291 7.80 13.67 13.13
N PHE A 292 7.29 13.90 14.35
CA PHE A 292 6.07 13.28 14.86
C PHE A 292 4.84 13.57 13.98
N HIS A 293 4.70 14.82 13.50
CA HIS A 293 3.56 15.19 12.66
C HIS A 293 3.60 14.48 11.29
N ALA A 294 4.79 14.35 10.70
CA ALA A 294 4.96 13.59 9.46
C ALA A 294 4.78 12.09 9.68
N ALA A 295 5.14 11.58 10.86
CA ALA A 295 5.01 10.19 11.23
C ALA A 295 3.59 9.81 11.69
N ALA A 296 2.76 10.77 12.10
CA ALA A 296 1.40 10.52 12.55
C ALA A 296 0.54 9.90 11.42
N ASP A 297 0.67 10.42 10.20
CA ASP A 297 0.01 9.87 9.02
C ASP A 297 0.49 8.42 8.74
N GLY A 298 1.80 8.17 8.90
CA GLY A 298 2.37 6.85 8.74
C GLY A 298 1.89 5.86 9.81
N ALA A 299 1.72 6.31 11.05
CA ALA A 299 1.23 5.46 12.13
C ALA A 299 -0.24 5.06 11.94
N GLU A 300 -1.09 5.98 11.45
CA GLU A 300 -2.48 5.67 11.07
C GLU A 300 -2.54 4.66 9.94
N ALA A 301 -1.71 4.87 8.91
CA ALA A 301 -1.59 3.95 7.79
C ALA A 301 -1.08 2.56 8.24
N ILE A 302 -0.10 2.51 9.16
CA ILE A 302 0.41 1.25 9.72
C ILE A 302 -0.71 0.49 10.45
N ASP A 303 -1.52 1.14 11.27
CA ASP A 303 -2.63 0.48 11.97
C ASP A 303 -3.64 -0.09 10.96
N GLY A 304 -3.98 0.66 9.90
CA GLY A 304 -4.84 0.18 8.81
C GLY A 304 -4.23 -1.01 8.05
N ILE A 305 -2.95 -0.94 7.69
CA ILE A 305 -2.24 -2.01 6.98
C ILE A 305 -2.13 -3.27 7.87
N LEU A 306 -1.77 -3.10 9.15
CA LEU A 306 -1.63 -4.23 10.08
C LEU A 306 -2.97 -4.91 10.37
N ALA A 307 -4.08 -4.17 10.38
CA ALA A 307 -5.41 -4.75 10.51
C ALA A 307 -5.77 -5.65 9.31
N GLU A 308 -5.36 -5.27 8.10
CA GLU A 308 -5.54 -6.10 6.90
C GLU A 308 -4.60 -7.34 6.88
N LEU A 309 -3.39 -7.21 7.44
CA LEU A 309 -2.40 -8.28 7.49
C LEU A 309 -2.54 -9.21 8.70
N ASP A 310 -3.51 -8.96 9.61
CA ASP A 310 -3.66 -9.75 10.83
C ASP A 310 -3.95 -11.24 10.50
N PRO A 311 -3.10 -12.18 10.94
CA PRO A 311 -3.27 -13.60 10.68
C PRO A 311 -4.46 -14.22 11.44
N THR A 312 -5.02 -13.54 12.44
CA THR A 312 -6.20 -14.02 13.18
C THR A 312 -7.49 -13.97 12.34
N THR A 313 -7.48 -13.24 11.23
CA THR A 313 -8.53 -13.36 10.22
C THR A 313 -8.28 -14.69 9.47
N PRO A 314 -9.13 -15.72 9.64
CA PRO A 314 -8.88 -17.03 9.05
C PRO A 314 -8.66 -16.89 7.55
N SER A 315 -7.51 -17.31 7.05
CA SER A 315 -7.37 -17.53 5.62
C SER A 315 -8.26 -18.73 5.30
N PRO A 316 -9.21 -18.65 4.37
CA PRO A 316 -9.90 -19.86 3.96
C PRO A 316 -8.81 -20.80 3.48
N GLU A 317 -8.77 -21.99 4.01
CA GLU A 317 -8.11 -23.09 3.32
C GLU A 317 -8.80 -23.13 1.96
N ALA A 318 -8.09 -22.74 0.92
CA ALA A 318 -8.58 -22.92 -0.44
C ALA A 318 -8.82 -24.42 -0.58
N SER A 319 -10.09 -24.80 -0.63
CA SER A 319 -10.50 -26.20 -0.85
C SER A 319 -10.23 -26.65 -2.29
N SER A 320 -9.27 -25.99 -2.97
CA SER A 320 -8.76 -26.45 -4.26
C SER A 320 -7.78 -27.60 -3.98
N THR A 321 -8.30 -28.80 -4.06
CA THR A 321 -7.50 -30.02 -4.03
C THR A 321 -6.80 -30.18 -5.38
N GLY A 322 -5.67 -29.49 -5.59
CA GLY A 322 -4.67 -29.76 -6.61
C GLY A 322 -5.19 -29.97 -8.06
N ASP A 323 -4.85 -31.10 -8.65
CA ASP A 323 -5.14 -31.48 -10.06
C ASP A 323 -6.44 -32.30 -10.23
N GLU A 324 -7.45 -32.13 -9.36
CA GLU A 324 -8.75 -32.75 -9.60
C GLU A 324 -9.36 -32.24 -10.91
N LEU A 325 -9.81 -33.17 -11.76
CA LEU A 325 -10.37 -32.90 -13.09
C LEU A 325 -11.86 -32.48 -13.03
N GLY A 326 -12.44 -32.27 -11.85
CA GLY A 326 -13.86 -32.00 -11.68
C GLY A 326 -14.20 -30.84 -10.79
N VAL A 327 -15.50 -30.52 -10.76
CA VAL A 327 -16.10 -29.55 -9.84
C VAL A 327 -17.28 -30.22 -9.16
N VAL A 328 -17.22 -30.33 -7.83
CA VAL A 328 -18.31 -30.86 -7.01
C VAL A 328 -18.75 -29.78 -6.04
N LEU A 329 -19.98 -29.34 -6.18
CA LEU A 329 -20.69 -28.44 -5.30
C LEU A 329 -21.75 -29.21 -4.56
N ASP A 330 -21.74 -29.24 -3.24
CA ASP A 330 -22.67 -30.02 -2.44
C ASP A 330 -23.42 -29.11 -1.44
N GLY A 331 -24.74 -29.01 -1.65
CA GLY A 331 -25.63 -28.23 -0.80
C GLY A 331 -25.24 -26.75 -0.64
N ILE A 332 -24.81 -26.11 -1.70
CA ILE A 332 -24.28 -24.75 -1.67
C ILE A 332 -25.37 -23.73 -1.33
N HIS A 333 -25.13 -22.98 -0.28
CA HIS A 333 -25.85 -21.76 0.04
C HIS A 333 -24.92 -20.56 -0.08
N TYR A 334 -25.42 -19.46 -0.64
CA TYR A 334 -24.65 -18.22 -0.71
C TYR A 334 -25.54 -16.99 -0.60
N THR A 335 -25.16 -16.08 0.30
CA THR A 335 -25.78 -14.78 0.51
C THR A 335 -24.70 -13.70 0.42
N TYR A 336 -24.92 -12.65 -0.38
CA TYR A 336 -23.99 -11.50 -0.41
C TYR A 336 -23.98 -10.78 0.94
N PRO A 337 -22.84 -10.24 1.39
CA PRO A 337 -22.72 -9.60 2.71
C PRO A 337 -23.72 -8.47 2.96
N GLU A 338 -24.14 -7.76 1.91
CA GLU A 338 -25.07 -6.63 1.98
C GLU A 338 -26.53 -7.00 1.67
N SER A 339 -26.81 -8.30 1.44
CA SER A 339 -28.15 -8.80 1.10
C SER A 339 -28.73 -9.62 2.24
N ALA A 340 -30.04 -9.50 2.46
CA ALA A 340 -30.77 -10.40 3.36
C ALA A 340 -31.19 -11.69 2.68
N ASP A 341 -31.29 -11.70 1.34
CA ASP A 341 -31.80 -12.82 0.56
C ASP A 341 -30.66 -13.70 0.04
N ALA A 342 -30.82 -15.03 0.17
CA ALA A 342 -29.90 -15.99 -0.41
C ALA A 342 -30.02 -15.98 -1.95
N VAL A 343 -28.87 -15.91 -2.62
CA VAL A 343 -28.80 -16.00 -4.10
C VAL A 343 -28.76 -17.46 -4.54
N LEU A 344 -28.12 -18.33 -3.76
CA LEU A 344 -28.10 -19.77 -3.98
C LEU A 344 -28.60 -20.46 -2.72
N ALA A 345 -29.50 -21.43 -2.87
CA ALA A 345 -30.13 -22.16 -1.77
C ALA A 345 -30.10 -23.68 -2.05
N GLY A 346 -29.14 -24.39 -1.43
CA GLY A 346 -29.04 -25.85 -1.51
C GLY A 346 -28.61 -26.38 -2.88
N VAL A 347 -27.82 -25.63 -3.66
CA VAL A 347 -27.40 -26.03 -5.01
C VAL A 347 -26.38 -27.16 -4.93
N THR A 348 -26.66 -28.26 -5.63
CA THR A 348 -25.73 -29.38 -5.79
C THR A 348 -25.41 -29.56 -7.27
N LEU A 349 -24.14 -29.65 -7.62
CA LEU A 349 -23.64 -29.87 -8.98
C LEU A 349 -22.41 -30.78 -8.93
N ASP A 350 -22.40 -31.79 -9.77
CA ASP A 350 -21.24 -32.66 -10.03
C ASP A 350 -20.91 -32.56 -11.53
N ALA A 351 -19.78 -31.91 -11.85
CA ALA A 351 -19.31 -31.75 -13.22
C ALA A 351 -17.89 -32.33 -13.36
N GLY A 352 -17.81 -33.50 -14.01
CA GLY A 352 -16.55 -34.13 -14.42
C GLY A 352 -16.08 -33.65 -15.80
N PRO A 353 -15.05 -34.30 -16.39
CA PRO A 353 -14.59 -34.02 -17.75
C PRO A 353 -15.73 -34.00 -18.76
N GLY A 354 -15.67 -33.10 -19.70
CA GLY A 354 -16.72 -32.82 -20.68
C GLY A 354 -17.20 -31.39 -20.62
N LEU A 355 -18.12 -31.02 -21.52
CA LEU A 355 -18.79 -29.74 -21.57
C LEU A 355 -20.12 -29.79 -20.81
N THR A 356 -20.24 -29.03 -19.72
CA THR A 356 -21.47 -28.83 -18.98
C THR A 356 -22.04 -27.44 -19.28
N ALA A 357 -23.26 -27.38 -19.83
CA ALA A 357 -23.98 -26.13 -20.05
C ALA A 357 -24.88 -25.82 -18.86
N ILE A 358 -24.77 -24.60 -18.31
CA ILE A 358 -25.66 -24.10 -17.25
C ILE A 358 -26.58 -23.03 -17.85
N THR A 359 -27.89 -23.23 -17.69
CA THR A 359 -28.94 -22.30 -18.08
C THR A 359 -29.73 -21.81 -16.87
N GLY A 360 -30.55 -20.78 -17.04
CA GLY A 360 -31.43 -20.27 -15.99
C GLY A 360 -31.74 -18.78 -16.17
N PRO A 361 -32.75 -18.25 -15.46
CA PRO A 361 -33.13 -16.85 -15.53
C PRO A 361 -31.97 -15.89 -15.18
N SER A 362 -32.05 -14.65 -15.65
CA SER A 362 -31.11 -13.61 -15.23
C SER A 362 -31.26 -13.35 -13.73
N GLY A 363 -30.12 -13.19 -13.04
CA GLY A 363 -30.09 -12.94 -11.59
C GLY A 363 -30.30 -14.17 -10.70
N VAL A 364 -30.40 -15.41 -11.24
CA VAL A 364 -30.58 -16.63 -10.43
C VAL A 364 -29.30 -17.11 -9.73
N GLY A 365 -28.14 -16.48 -10.00
CA GLY A 365 -26.87 -16.82 -9.34
C GLY A 365 -25.88 -17.61 -10.20
N LYS A 366 -26.05 -17.71 -11.53
CA LYS A 366 -25.15 -18.44 -12.43
C LYS A 366 -23.69 -17.99 -12.32
N SER A 367 -23.43 -16.68 -12.44
CA SER A 367 -22.08 -16.13 -12.29
C SER A 367 -21.52 -16.36 -10.89
N THR A 368 -22.35 -16.24 -9.85
CA THR A 368 -21.99 -16.51 -8.46
C THR A 368 -21.57 -17.98 -8.27
N LEU A 369 -22.27 -18.91 -8.94
CA LEU A 369 -21.94 -20.32 -8.92
C LEU A 369 -20.54 -20.59 -9.53
N LEU A 370 -20.23 -19.94 -10.68
CA LEU A 370 -18.90 -20.02 -11.29
C LEU A 370 -17.81 -19.42 -10.40
N GLU A 371 -18.08 -18.28 -9.75
CA GLU A 371 -17.13 -17.64 -8.83
C GLU A 371 -16.86 -18.50 -7.59
N LEU A 372 -17.86 -19.21 -7.06
CA LEU A 372 -17.70 -20.20 -5.98
C LEU A 372 -16.87 -21.40 -6.45
N ALA A 373 -17.16 -21.94 -7.64
CA ALA A 373 -16.40 -23.03 -8.24
C ALA A 373 -14.94 -22.65 -8.52
N ALA A 374 -14.69 -21.37 -8.86
CA ALA A 374 -13.35 -20.82 -9.05
C ALA A 374 -12.60 -20.52 -7.73
N GLY A 375 -13.25 -20.69 -6.57
CA GLY A 375 -12.67 -20.32 -5.27
C GLY A 375 -12.54 -18.82 -5.03
N LEU A 376 -13.16 -17.99 -5.87
CA LEU A 376 -13.17 -16.52 -5.72
C LEU A 376 -14.10 -16.05 -4.61
N ARG A 377 -15.08 -16.89 -4.23
CA ARG A 377 -16.02 -16.67 -3.13
C ARG A 377 -16.04 -17.86 -2.20
N THR A 378 -16.53 -17.62 -0.97
CA THR A 378 -16.73 -18.67 0.03
C THR A 378 -18.21 -18.92 0.23
N PRO A 379 -18.72 -20.16 0.13
CA PRO A 379 -20.13 -20.44 0.36
C PRO A 379 -20.50 -20.14 1.82
N THR A 380 -21.74 -19.69 2.04
CA THR A 380 -22.28 -19.47 3.40
C THR A 380 -22.54 -20.82 4.10
N ALA A 381 -22.93 -21.85 3.35
CA ALA A 381 -23.03 -23.23 3.78
C ALA A 381 -22.84 -24.18 2.60
N GLY A 382 -22.56 -25.45 2.87
CA GLY A 382 -22.21 -26.45 1.86
C GLY A 382 -20.71 -26.57 1.64
N THR A 383 -20.29 -27.40 0.69
CA THR A 383 -18.88 -27.66 0.37
C THR A 383 -18.60 -27.52 -1.11
N VAL A 384 -17.44 -26.91 -1.43
CA VAL A 384 -16.91 -26.79 -2.80
C VAL A 384 -15.64 -27.60 -2.90
N ARG A 385 -15.60 -28.54 -3.84
CA ARG A 385 -14.37 -29.25 -4.25
C ARG A 385 -14.18 -29.02 -5.74
N ALA A 386 -13.11 -28.37 -6.11
CA ALA A 386 -12.81 -28.07 -7.50
C ALA A 386 -11.30 -28.10 -7.72
N GLY A 387 -10.89 -28.58 -8.89
CA GLY A 387 -9.53 -28.40 -9.36
C GLY A 387 -9.20 -26.92 -9.62
N ARG A 388 -7.93 -26.63 -9.88
CA ARG A 388 -7.51 -25.27 -10.30
C ARG A 388 -8.31 -24.84 -11.53
N ALA A 389 -9.04 -23.72 -11.42
CA ALA A 389 -9.95 -23.26 -12.44
C ALA A 389 -9.44 -22.00 -13.15
N HIS A 390 -9.70 -21.91 -14.45
CA HIS A 390 -9.58 -20.66 -15.22
C HIS A 390 -10.99 -20.13 -15.49
N LEU A 391 -11.28 -18.93 -15.01
CA LEU A 391 -12.58 -18.27 -15.17
C LEU A 391 -12.52 -17.20 -16.26
N VAL A 392 -13.36 -17.34 -17.28
CA VAL A 392 -13.66 -16.29 -18.27
C VAL A 392 -14.99 -15.66 -17.87
N THR A 393 -14.95 -14.44 -17.40
CA THR A 393 -16.14 -13.67 -16.98
C THR A 393 -16.88 -13.10 -18.18
N GLN A 394 -18.13 -12.70 -18.02
CA GLN A 394 -18.96 -12.05 -19.05
C GLN A 394 -18.31 -10.76 -19.59
N ARG A 395 -17.60 -10.02 -18.71
CA ARG A 395 -16.78 -8.85 -19.09
C ARG A 395 -15.33 -9.14 -18.71
N PRO A 396 -14.57 -9.78 -19.61
CA PRO A 396 -13.21 -10.17 -19.30
C PRO A 396 -12.30 -8.96 -19.21
N PHE A 397 -11.50 -8.92 -18.15
CA PHE A 397 -10.47 -7.91 -17.96
C PHE A 397 -9.25 -8.19 -18.85
N LEU A 398 -8.79 -7.15 -19.53
CA LEU A 398 -7.54 -7.14 -20.28
C LEU A 398 -6.63 -6.06 -19.70
N PRO A 399 -5.44 -6.42 -19.18
CA PRO A 399 -4.51 -5.44 -18.60
C PRO A 399 -4.02 -4.46 -19.68
N ALA A 400 -3.71 -3.24 -19.26
CA ALA A 400 -2.95 -2.31 -20.08
C ALA A 400 -1.55 -2.89 -20.36
N GLY A 401 -1.06 -2.72 -21.59
CA GLY A 401 0.20 -3.30 -22.05
C GLY A 401 0.13 -3.69 -23.50
N THR A 402 0.76 -4.77 -23.91
CA THR A 402 0.69 -5.31 -25.27
C THR A 402 -0.38 -6.42 -25.36
N LEU A 403 -0.85 -6.69 -26.59
CA LEU A 403 -1.75 -7.82 -26.86
C LEU A 403 -1.11 -9.16 -26.45
N ARG A 404 0.20 -9.30 -26.62
CA ARG A 404 0.99 -10.44 -26.13
C ARG A 404 0.83 -10.61 -24.62
N GLU A 405 1.07 -9.56 -23.85
CA GLU A 405 0.97 -9.59 -22.39
C GLU A 405 -0.46 -9.91 -21.94
N ALA A 406 -1.47 -9.39 -22.62
CA ALA A 406 -2.86 -9.69 -22.34
C ALA A 406 -3.23 -11.16 -22.64
N LEU A 407 -2.62 -11.80 -23.63
CA LEU A 407 -2.82 -13.21 -23.96
C LEU A 407 -2.06 -14.13 -22.98
N THR A 408 -0.81 -13.83 -22.69
CA THR A 408 0.03 -14.65 -21.81
C THR A 408 -0.41 -14.56 -20.35
N LEU A 409 -0.67 -13.37 -19.85
CA LEU A 409 -1.00 -13.05 -18.45
C LEU A 409 -0.19 -13.90 -17.44
N GLY A 410 1.14 -13.98 -17.67
CA GLY A 410 2.07 -14.73 -16.82
C GLY A 410 2.27 -16.19 -17.20
N ASN A 411 1.66 -16.70 -18.28
CA ASN A 411 1.99 -18.00 -18.85
C ASN A 411 3.17 -17.89 -19.83
N ASP A 412 4.09 -18.84 -19.80
CA ASP A 412 5.18 -18.95 -20.77
C ASP A 412 4.66 -19.62 -22.07
N ALA A 413 3.99 -18.85 -22.91
CA ALA A 413 3.57 -19.29 -24.24
C ALA A 413 4.46 -18.64 -25.29
N ASP A 414 4.97 -19.44 -26.23
CA ASP A 414 5.73 -18.95 -27.38
C ASP A 414 4.82 -18.31 -28.44
N ASP A 415 5.40 -17.64 -29.41
CA ASP A 415 4.67 -16.95 -30.46
C ASP A 415 3.77 -17.88 -31.27
N GLN A 416 4.21 -19.11 -31.51
CA GLN A 416 3.43 -20.09 -32.26
C GLN A 416 2.15 -20.46 -31.51
N ALA A 417 2.24 -20.72 -30.21
CA ALA A 417 1.09 -21.01 -29.38
C ALA A 417 0.09 -19.84 -29.30
N LEU A 418 0.61 -18.58 -29.26
CA LEU A 418 -0.23 -17.39 -29.28
C LEU A 418 -1.00 -17.25 -30.60
N TRP A 419 -0.34 -17.47 -31.73
CA TRP A 419 -0.99 -17.41 -33.03
C TRP A 419 -2.00 -18.56 -33.22
N ASP A 420 -1.69 -19.76 -32.74
CA ASP A 420 -2.60 -20.89 -32.78
C ASP A 420 -3.85 -20.62 -31.92
N ALA A 421 -3.69 -20.06 -30.73
CA ALA A 421 -4.80 -19.65 -29.89
C ALA A 421 -5.68 -18.58 -30.56
N LEU A 422 -5.08 -17.60 -31.21
CA LEU A 422 -5.81 -16.57 -31.96
C LEU A 422 -6.55 -17.14 -33.19
N ARG A 423 -5.97 -18.12 -33.85
CA ARG A 423 -6.60 -18.84 -34.97
C ARG A 423 -7.83 -19.59 -34.51
N LEU A 424 -7.75 -20.32 -33.39
CA LEU A 424 -8.87 -21.06 -32.80
C LEU A 424 -10.09 -20.15 -32.55
N VAL A 425 -9.87 -18.91 -32.11
CA VAL A 425 -10.97 -17.97 -31.83
C VAL A 425 -11.27 -17.01 -32.99
N GLY A 426 -10.69 -17.21 -34.17
CA GLY A 426 -10.93 -16.41 -35.39
C GLY A 426 -10.43 -14.97 -35.31
N LEU A 427 -9.35 -14.71 -34.57
CA LEU A 427 -8.74 -13.38 -34.44
C LEU A 427 -7.38 -13.26 -35.13
N GLU A 428 -6.84 -14.33 -35.73
CA GLU A 428 -5.55 -14.32 -36.42
C GLU A 428 -5.47 -13.20 -37.48
N GLY A 429 -6.43 -13.14 -38.39
CA GLY A 429 -6.45 -12.15 -39.48
C GLY A 429 -6.60 -10.70 -38.96
N PHE A 430 -7.37 -10.51 -37.88
CA PHE A 430 -7.51 -9.22 -37.24
C PHE A 430 -6.17 -8.77 -36.65
N VAL A 431 -5.51 -9.61 -35.87
CA VAL A 431 -4.24 -9.29 -35.18
C VAL A 431 -3.10 -9.13 -36.19
N ALA A 432 -3.04 -9.97 -37.23
CA ALA A 432 -2.06 -9.85 -38.30
C ALA A 432 -2.20 -8.54 -39.11
N GLY A 433 -3.41 -8.00 -39.21
CA GLY A 433 -3.70 -6.72 -39.84
C GLY A 433 -3.33 -5.48 -39.00
N LEU A 434 -3.01 -5.65 -37.74
CA LEU A 434 -2.59 -4.53 -36.86
C LEU A 434 -1.12 -4.16 -37.16
N PRO A 435 -0.76 -2.85 -37.13
CA PRO A 435 0.60 -2.39 -37.46
C PRO A 435 1.73 -3.04 -36.65
N LEU A 436 1.45 -3.42 -35.40
CA LEU A 436 2.41 -4.03 -34.49
C LEU A 436 2.04 -5.47 -34.12
N ALA A 437 1.01 -6.06 -34.73
CA ALA A 437 0.55 -7.41 -34.49
C ALA A 437 0.43 -7.72 -32.96
N LEU A 438 1.13 -8.74 -32.44
CA LEU A 438 1.13 -9.10 -31.01
C LEU A 438 1.72 -8.01 -30.11
N ALA A 439 2.54 -7.11 -30.63
CA ALA A 439 3.11 -5.98 -29.87
C ALA A 439 2.20 -4.75 -29.86
N THR A 440 0.99 -4.83 -30.43
CA THR A 440 0.02 -3.73 -30.41
C THR A 440 -0.34 -3.35 -28.98
N PRO A 441 -0.19 -2.06 -28.59
CA PRO A 441 -0.54 -1.61 -27.25
C PRO A 441 -2.06 -1.63 -27.07
N LEU A 442 -2.50 -2.14 -25.93
CA LEU A 442 -3.87 -2.08 -25.44
C LEU A 442 -3.98 -1.00 -24.36
N GLY A 443 -5.03 -0.20 -24.44
CA GLY A 443 -5.39 0.71 -23.35
C GLY A 443 -5.99 -0.05 -22.14
N ASP A 444 -6.31 0.71 -21.10
CA ASP A 444 -6.94 0.15 -19.89
C ASP A 444 -8.22 -0.61 -20.27
N ASP A 445 -8.37 -1.80 -19.69
CA ASP A 445 -9.48 -2.72 -19.94
C ASP A 445 -9.71 -3.03 -21.42
N GLY A 446 -8.62 -3.12 -22.20
CA GLY A 446 -8.68 -3.40 -23.64
C GLY A 446 -9.33 -2.30 -24.46
N PHE A 447 -9.20 -1.04 -24.04
CA PHE A 447 -9.69 0.10 -24.80
C PHE A 447 -9.15 0.07 -26.24
N GLY A 448 -10.03 0.25 -27.21
CA GLY A 448 -9.74 0.12 -28.64
C GLY A 448 -10.22 -1.19 -29.28
N LEU A 449 -10.64 -2.19 -28.47
CA LEU A 449 -11.19 -3.45 -28.95
C LEU A 449 -12.73 -3.46 -28.81
N SER A 450 -13.43 -4.12 -29.74
CA SER A 450 -14.87 -4.38 -29.58
C SER A 450 -15.13 -5.38 -28.44
N ALA A 451 -16.35 -5.40 -27.91
CA ALA A 451 -16.74 -6.36 -26.87
C ALA A 451 -16.53 -7.81 -27.32
N GLY A 452 -16.87 -8.13 -28.58
CA GLY A 452 -16.66 -9.46 -29.14
C GLY A 452 -15.17 -9.81 -29.34
N GLN A 453 -14.31 -8.85 -29.67
CA GLN A 453 -12.86 -9.06 -29.74
C GLN A 453 -12.28 -9.33 -28.35
N ARG A 454 -12.69 -8.55 -27.32
CA ARG A 454 -12.28 -8.79 -25.94
C ARG A 454 -12.66 -10.19 -25.42
N ALA A 455 -13.92 -10.60 -25.64
CA ALA A 455 -14.38 -11.94 -25.26
C ALA A 455 -13.54 -13.05 -25.92
N ARG A 456 -13.26 -12.92 -27.24
CA ARG A 456 -12.46 -13.90 -27.97
C ARG A 456 -10.98 -13.90 -27.56
N ILE A 457 -10.40 -12.75 -27.24
CA ILE A 457 -9.03 -12.69 -26.67
C ILE A 457 -8.97 -13.39 -25.32
N ALA A 458 -9.97 -13.19 -24.45
CA ALA A 458 -10.03 -13.88 -23.16
C ALA A 458 -10.22 -15.40 -23.34
N LEU A 459 -10.97 -15.84 -24.34
CA LEU A 459 -11.10 -17.25 -24.67
C LEU A 459 -9.78 -17.80 -25.24
N ALA A 460 -9.07 -17.07 -26.11
CA ALA A 460 -7.74 -17.45 -26.58
C ALA A 460 -6.76 -17.64 -25.39
N ARG A 461 -6.78 -16.72 -24.43
CA ARG A 461 -6.02 -16.88 -23.17
C ARG A 461 -6.41 -18.15 -22.40
N ALA A 462 -7.70 -18.50 -22.36
CA ALA A 462 -8.19 -19.69 -21.73
C ALA A 462 -7.72 -20.99 -22.43
N THR A 463 -7.51 -20.97 -23.75
CA THR A 463 -6.93 -22.13 -24.48
C THR A 463 -5.47 -22.36 -24.10
N LEU A 464 -4.72 -21.31 -23.78
CA LEU A 464 -3.33 -21.37 -23.34
C LEU A 464 -3.19 -21.81 -21.87
N SER A 465 -4.26 -21.75 -21.08
CA SER A 465 -4.25 -22.13 -19.67
C SER A 465 -4.11 -23.63 -19.49
N THR A 466 -3.27 -24.04 -18.54
CA THR A 466 -3.09 -25.45 -18.12
C THR A 466 -4.06 -25.88 -17.03
N ALA A 467 -5.01 -25.02 -16.64
CA ALA A 467 -5.98 -25.34 -15.60
C ALA A 467 -6.88 -26.53 -16.03
N PRO A 468 -7.08 -27.53 -15.15
CA PRO A 468 -7.91 -28.69 -15.46
C PRO A 468 -9.41 -28.35 -15.59
N VAL A 469 -9.82 -27.21 -15.02
CA VAL A 469 -11.20 -26.72 -15.06
C VAL A 469 -11.26 -25.38 -15.79
N LEU A 470 -12.14 -25.26 -16.78
CA LEU A 470 -12.47 -24.01 -17.47
C LEU A 470 -13.91 -23.62 -17.14
N LEU A 471 -14.07 -22.44 -16.56
CA LEU A 471 -15.36 -21.84 -16.23
C LEU A 471 -15.59 -20.64 -17.16
N VAL A 472 -16.75 -20.58 -17.82
CA VAL A 472 -17.00 -19.54 -18.83
C VAL A 472 -18.39 -18.96 -18.63
N ASP A 473 -18.48 -17.64 -18.46
CA ASP A 473 -19.73 -16.92 -18.23
C ASP A 473 -20.16 -16.16 -19.49
N GLU A 474 -21.22 -16.66 -20.15
CA GLU A 474 -21.84 -16.10 -21.37
C GLU A 474 -20.84 -15.74 -22.49
N PRO A 475 -19.99 -16.67 -22.95
CA PRO A 475 -18.87 -16.37 -23.86
C PRO A 475 -19.28 -15.80 -25.21
N THR A 476 -20.54 -15.91 -25.59
CA THR A 476 -21.09 -15.54 -26.91
C THR A 476 -22.10 -14.41 -26.87
N ALA A 477 -22.28 -13.75 -25.71
CA ALA A 477 -23.30 -12.70 -25.53
C ALA A 477 -23.19 -11.51 -26.52
N HIS A 478 -21.97 -11.21 -26.97
CA HIS A 478 -21.68 -10.06 -27.83
C HIS A 478 -21.12 -10.46 -29.21
N LEU A 479 -21.40 -11.71 -29.64
CA LEU A 479 -20.89 -12.24 -30.90
C LEU A 479 -22.01 -12.41 -31.92
N ASP A 480 -21.68 -12.23 -33.19
CA ASP A 480 -22.51 -12.68 -34.30
C ASP A 480 -22.55 -14.23 -34.33
N ASP A 481 -23.46 -14.80 -35.13
CA ASP A 481 -23.69 -16.23 -35.15
C ASP A 481 -22.49 -17.03 -35.67
N ALA A 482 -21.72 -16.47 -36.61
CA ALA A 482 -20.53 -17.13 -37.14
C ALA A 482 -19.42 -17.21 -36.06
N ALA A 483 -19.14 -16.10 -35.38
CA ALA A 483 -18.17 -16.08 -34.28
C ALA A 483 -18.66 -16.91 -33.07
N ALA A 484 -19.96 -16.92 -32.79
CA ALA A 484 -20.53 -17.75 -31.74
C ALA A 484 -20.35 -19.25 -32.02
N THR A 485 -20.59 -19.68 -33.27
CA THR A 485 -20.38 -21.08 -33.69
C THR A 485 -18.93 -21.50 -33.47
N LEU A 486 -17.97 -20.67 -33.87
CA LEU A 486 -16.54 -20.93 -33.65
C LEU A 486 -16.20 -21.07 -32.14
N VAL A 487 -16.74 -20.20 -31.31
CA VAL A 487 -16.56 -20.28 -29.85
C VAL A 487 -17.16 -21.57 -29.28
N HIS A 488 -18.33 -21.98 -29.77
CA HIS A 488 -18.95 -23.25 -29.37
C HIS A 488 -18.08 -24.44 -29.74
N ASP A 489 -17.50 -24.45 -30.96
CA ASP A 489 -16.57 -25.51 -31.38
C ASP A 489 -15.35 -25.59 -30.46
N VAL A 490 -14.72 -24.45 -30.17
CA VAL A 490 -13.58 -24.37 -29.25
C VAL A 490 -13.93 -24.89 -27.84
N LEU A 491 -15.10 -24.57 -27.30
CA LEU A 491 -15.52 -25.03 -25.98
C LEU A 491 -15.77 -26.55 -25.98
N SER A 492 -16.35 -27.10 -27.05
CA SER A 492 -16.55 -28.53 -27.19
C SER A 492 -15.22 -29.29 -27.28
N ASP A 493 -14.27 -28.81 -28.11
CA ASP A 493 -12.93 -29.44 -28.23
C ASP A 493 -12.14 -29.37 -26.91
N LEU A 494 -12.30 -28.29 -26.13
CA LEU A 494 -11.71 -28.19 -24.82
C LEU A 494 -12.35 -29.15 -23.81
N GLY A 495 -13.66 -29.40 -23.93
CA GLY A 495 -14.39 -30.36 -23.13
C GLY A 495 -13.86 -31.79 -23.27
N GLU A 496 -13.38 -32.21 -24.45
CA GLU A 496 -12.77 -33.52 -24.66
C GLU A 496 -11.52 -33.77 -23.79
N ARG A 497 -10.85 -32.71 -23.32
CA ARG A 497 -9.54 -32.78 -22.62
C ARG A 497 -9.60 -32.38 -21.17
N ARG A 498 -10.60 -31.59 -20.76
CA ARG A 498 -10.74 -31.04 -19.41
C ARG A 498 -12.21 -30.76 -19.07
N THR A 499 -12.51 -30.45 -17.84
CA THR A 499 -13.85 -30.01 -17.44
C THR A 499 -14.12 -28.60 -17.92
N VAL A 500 -15.17 -28.39 -18.70
CA VAL A 500 -15.65 -27.09 -19.16
C VAL A 500 -17.05 -26.86 -18.62
N ILE A 501 -17.27 -25.82 -17.86
CA ILE A 501 -18.59 -25.38 -17.39
C ILE A 501 -18.90 -24.04 -18.03
N ALA A 502 -19.92 -23.98 -18.88
CA ALA A 502 -20.31 -22.78 -19.60
C ALA A 502 -21.73 -22.35 -19.23
N VAL A 503 -21.85 -21.14 -18.70
CA VAL A 503 -23.14 -20.47 -18.57
C VAL A 503 -23.55 -19.91 -19.92
N THR A 504 -24.76 -20.22 -20.37
CA THR A 504 -25.24 -19.78 -21.69
C THR A 504 -26.75 -19.58 -21.73
N HIS A 505 -27.19 -18.71 -22.64
CA HIS A 505 -28.57 -18.56 -23.06
C HIS A 505 -28.79 -19.04 -24.49
N ARG A 506 -27.73 -19.52 -25.18
CA ARG A 506 -27.82 -20.01 -26.56
C ARG A 506 -28.13 -21.50 -26.63
N PRO A 507 -29.27 -21.92 -27.27
CA PRO A 507 -29.64 -23.31 -27.41
C PRO A 507 -28.58 -24.16 -28.13
N GLU A 508 -27.84 -23.54 -29.06
CA GLU A 508 -26.82 -24.23 -29.86
C GLU A 508 -25.67 -24.78 -29.00
N LEU A 509 -25.28 -24.07 -27.95
CA LEU A 509 -24.25 -24.54 -27.01
C LEU A 509 -24.83 -25.64 -26.09
N VAL A 510 -26.08 -25.48 -25.66
CA VAL A 510 -26.77 -26.49 -24.85
C VAL A 510 -26.86 -27.85 -25.61
N THR A 511 -27.18 -27.83 -26.90
CA THR A 511 -27.27 -29.03 -27.74
C THR A 511 -25.92 -29.74 -27.92
N ARG A 512 -24.80 -29.01 -27.80
CA ARG A 512 -23.43 -29.58 -27.92
C ARG A 512 -22.86 -30.05 -26.58
N ALA A 513 -23.50 -29.66 -25.47
CA ALA A 513 -23.01 -30.01 -24.13
C ALA A 513 -23.26 -31.50 -23.82
N ASP A 514 -22.31 -32.15 -23.15
CA ASP A 514 -22.43 -33.52 -22.64
C ASP A 514 -23.43 -33.57 -21.47
N ARG A 515 -23.59 -32.42 -20.77
CA ARG A 515 -24.54 -32.29 -19.64
C ARG A 515 -25.23 -30.94 -19.69
N HIS A 516 -26.51 -30.90 -19.40
CA HIS A 516 -27.30 -29.68 -19.28
C HIS A 516 -27.85 -29.55 -17.86
N VAL A 517 -27.61 -28.39 -17.23
CA VAL A 517 -28.10 -28.08 -15.88
C VAL A 517 -28.90 -26.79 -15.92
N ALA A 518 -30.15 -26.86 -15.47
CA ALA A 518 -30.98 -25.67 -15.29
C ALA A 518 -30.87 -25.20 -13.83
N LEU A 519 -30.38 -23.98 -13.65
CA LEU A 519 -30.34 -23.33 -12.33
C LEU A 519 -31.64 -22.57 -12.08
N THR A 520 -32.30 -22.92 -10.98
CA THR A 520 -33.54 -22.30 -10.51
C THR A 520 -33.31 -21.68 -9.13
N ARG A 521 -34.29 -20.95 -8.61
CA ARG A 521 -34.21 -20.40 -7.25
C ARG A 521 -34.19 -21.47 -6.16
N ASP A 522 -34.74 -22.64 -6.44
CA ASP A 522 -34.90 -23.73 -5.49
C ASP A 522 -33.80 -24.81 -5.62
N GLY A 523 -32.80 -24.61 -6.49
CA GLY A 523 -31.70 -25.51 -6.68
C GLY A 523 -31.24 -25.67 -8.14
N ALA A 524 -30.39 -26.67 -8.40
CA ALA A 524 -29.95 -27.04 -9.75
C ALA A 524 -30.64 -28.34 -10.17
N GLU A 525 -31.25 -28.33 -11.34
CA GLU A 525 -31.88 -29.52 -11.95
C GLU A 525 -31.04 -29.97 -13.14
N VAL A 526 -30.59 -31.21 -13.14
CA VAL A 526 -29.91 -31.83 -14.28
C VAL A 526 -30.98 -32.23 -15.30
N LEU A 527 -30.98 -31.58 -16.44
CA LEU A 527 -31.80 -31.93 -17.59
C LEU A 527 -30.96 -32.84 -18.49
N ALA A 528 -31.45 -33.99 -18.82
CA ALA A 528 -30.73 -35.02 -19.58
C ALA A 528 -30.24 -34.57 -20.94
#